data_dbdb812c4b3579df5f4070f2dab9f47c
#
_entry.id   dbdb812c4b3579df5f4070f2dab9f47c
#
_cell.length_a   1.000
_cell.length_b   1.000
_cell.length_c   1.000
_cell.angle_alpha   90.00
_cell.angle_beta   90.00
_cell.angle_gamma   90.00
#
_symmetry.space_group_name_H-M   'P 1'
#
loop_
_entity.id
_entity.type
_entity.pdbx_description
1 polymer ?
#
loop_
_entity_poly.entity_id
_entity_poly.type
_entity_poly.pdbx_seq_one_letter_code
_entity_poly.pdbx_strand_id
1 'polypeptide(L)'
;MRHIDKLRAPTGETLGTMTTADIPANGSRGAEMNRTDKPELDDAALAFAEQVFDSARNGDAERLGDLLARGLPANIRNSNGDSLLMLASYHGHLDATRVLLEHGGDPQLRNDKGHTPLAGAAFKGNLAMVRLLLEHGADVEGASPDGKTALMMAAMFNRTEIVEYLIGQGADPHARAGNGATPLEAAAMMGAADTQALLSRLVPAQG
;
A
#
# COMPACT_ATOMS: atom_id res chain seq x y z
N MET A 1 7.50 -17.92 16.68
CA MET A 1 7.34 -16.52 17.09
C MET A 1 6.31 -15.91 16.14
N ARG A 2 5.08 -15.69 16.60
CA ARG A 2 4.02 -15.12 15.75
C ARG A 2 4.27 -13.61 15.66
N HIS A 3 4.48 -13.11 14.45
CA HIS A 3 4.56 -11.67 14.18
C HIS A 3 3.15 -11.10 14.31
N ILE A 4 2.95 -10.24 15.28
CA ILE A 4 1.66 -9.60 15.55
C ILE A 4 1.59 -8.33 14.69
N ASP A 5 0.63 -8.29 13.76
CA ASP A 5 0.31 -7.09 12.97
C ASP A 5 -0.27 -6.01 13.89
N LYS A 6 0.43 -4.88 14.04
CA LYS A 6 0.00 -3.73 14.86
C LYS A 6 -0.64 -2.67 13.97
N LEU A 7 -1.75 -2.10 14.43
CA LEU A 7 -2.39 -0.95 13.79
C LEU A 7 -1.50 0.30 13.89
N ARG A 8 -1.32 1.02 12.79
CA ARG A 8 -0.56 2.27 12.73
C ARG A 8 -1.39 3.33 11.98
N ALA A 9 -1.56 4.51 12.59
CA ALA A 9 -2.24 5.65 11.98
C ALA A 9 -1.34 6.35 10.94
N PRO A 10 -1.90 6.96 9.88
CA PRO A 10 -1.13 7.56 8.77
C PRO A 10 -0.32 8.79 9.14
N THR A 11 -0.59 9.45 10.26
CA THR A 11 0.11 10.67 10.69
C THR A 11 0.53 10.56 12.14
N GLY A 12 1.53 9.88 12.53
CA GLY A 12 2.22 9.94 13.84
C GLY A 12 1.47 10.40 15.10
N GLU A 13 0.19 10.73 15.01
CA GLU A 13 -0.64 11.18 16.12
C GLU A 13 -1.27 9.98 16.82
N THR A 14 -0.86 9.76 18.04
CA THR A 14 -1.53 8.86 18.98
C THR A 14 -2.95 9.36 19.20
N LEU A 15 -3.94 8.50 19.04
CA LEU A 15 -5.34 8.74 19.34
C LEU A 15 -5.48 9.43 20.71
N GLY A 16 -6.14 10.59 20.69
CA GLY A 16 -6.18 11.60 21.69
C GLY A 16 -6.45 11.11 23.11
N THR A 17 -5.73 11.72 24.02
CA THR A 17 -5.99 11.73 25.45
C THR A 17 -7.36 12.36 25.69
N MET A 18 -8.31 11.60 26.21
CA MET A 18 -9.49 12.14 26.86
C MET A 18 -9.04 13.04 28.02
N THR A 19 -9.42 14.31 27.99
CA THR A 19 -9.14 15.27 29.03
C THR A 19 -9.92 14.90 30.29
N THR A 20 -9.17 14.82 31.39
CA THR A 20 -9.68 14.69 32.74
C THR A 20 -10.35 16.00 33.19
N ALA A 21 -11.68 16.04 33.13
CA ALA A 21 -12.47 16.97 33.93
C ALA A 21 -13.73 16.19 34.32
N ASP A 22 -13.70 15.63 35.53
CA ASP A 22 -14.78 15.25 36.43
C ASP A 22 -14.43 14.00 37.24
N ILE A 23 -13.53 14.19 38.25
CA ILE A 23 -13.43 13.23 39.34
C ILE A 23 -13.41 14.05 40.66
N PRO A 24 -14.38 13.79 41.58
CA PRO A 24 -14.38 14.45 42.88
C PRO A 24 -13.23 13.90 43.74
N ALA A 25 -12.53 14.82 44.44
CA ALA A 25 -11.51 14.51 45.41
C ALA A 25 -12.09 13.76 46.59
N ASN A 26 -11.58 12.56 46.92
CA ASN A 26 -11.37 12.18 48.32
C ASN A 26 -10.43 10.99 48.52
N GLY A 27 -9.46 11.14 49.44
CA GLY A 27 -8.94 10.02 50.27
C GLY A 27 -7.63 9.36 49.84
N SER A 28 -6.50 9.98 50.25
CA SER A 28 -5.22 9.35 50.60
C SER A 28 -5.11 7.83 50.67
N ARG A 29 -4.21 7.24 49.84
CA ARG A 29 -3.16 6.29 50.28
C ARG A 29 -2.22 6.05 49.09
N GLY A 30 -0.92 6.16 49.33
CA GLY A 30 0.11 5.98 48.32
C GLY A 30 0.07 4.59 47.70
N ALA A 31 -0.03 4.58 46.38
CA ALA A 31 0.34 3.45 45.58
C ALA A 31 1.32 3.98 44.55
N GLU A 32 2.52 3.45 44.56
CA GLU A 32 3.55 3.71 43.56
C GLU A 32 2.95 3.40 42.19
N MET A 33 2.74 4.44 41.37
CA MET A 33 2.38 4.30 39.98
C MET A 33 3.59 3.76 39.23
N ASN A 34 3.54 2.47 38.96
CA ASN A 34 4.50 1.77 38.12
C ASN A 34 4.41 2.36 36.68
N ARG A 35 5.49 2.99 36.22
CA ARG A 35 5.59 3.71 34.93
C ARG A 35 5.73 2.75 33.73
N THR A 36 4.85 1.78 33.58
CA THR A 36 4.86 0.82 32.45
C THR A 36 3.49 0.56 31.84
N ASP A 37 2.47 1.38 32.11
CA ASP A 37 1.20 1.24 31.41
C ASP A 37 1.24 1.97 30.06
N LYS A 38 1.96 1.38 29.10
CA LYS A 38 1.56 1.46 27.69
C LYS A 38 0.26 0.66 27.61
N PRO A 39 -0.87 1.21 27.14
CA PRO A 39 -2.08 0.41 27.03
C PRO A 39 -1.76 -0.78 26.14
N GLU A 40 -1.69 -1.98 26.74
CA GLU A 40 -1.69 -3.21 26.00
C GLU A 40 -3.04 -3.20 25.24
N LEU A 41 -2.97 -3.19 23.90
CA LEU A 41 -4.15 -3.44 23.09
C LEU A 41 -4.71 -4.75 23.57
N ASP A 42 -5.97 -4.74 24.03
CA ASP A 42 -6.71 -5.93 24.44
C ASP A 42 -6.54 -7.00 23.37
N ASP A 43 -6.29 -8.24 23.76
CA ASP A 43 -6.13 -9.39 22.84
C ASP A 43 -7.29 -9.46 21.84
N ALA A 44 -8.49 -9.03 22.21
CA ALA A 44 -9.65 -8.93 21.35
C ALA A 44 -9.47 -7.86 20.25
N ALA A 45 -8.88 -6.72 20.56
CA ALA A 45 -8.62 -5.66 19.59
C ALA A 45 -7.53 -6.08 18.60
N LEU A 46 -6.51 -6.80 19.06
CA LEU A 46 -5.47 -7.36 18.19
C LEU A 46 -6.05 -8.42 17.26
N ALA A 47 -6.86 -9.34 17.77
CA ALA A 47 -7.52 -10.36 16.97
C ALA A 47 -8.47 -9.75 15.93
N PHE A 48 -9.19 -8.69 16.29
CA PHE A 48 -10.03 -7.95 15.35
C PHE A 48 -9.21 -7.30 14.23
N ALA A 49 -8.09 -6.65 14.58
CA ALA A 49 -7.20 -6.06 13.59
C ALA A 49 -6.65 -7.10 12.61
N GLU A 50 -6.20 -8.26 13.09
CA GLU A 50 -5.76 -9.37 12.24
C GLU A 50 -6.86 -9.81 11.27
N GLN A 51 -8.09 -9.96 11.75
CA GLN A 51 -9.24 -10.34 10.91
C GLN A 51 -9.54 -9.31 9.82
N VAL A 52 -9.37 -8.02 10.10
CA VAL A 52 -9.56 -6.94 9.10
C VAL A 52 -8.51 -7.04 7.99
N PHE A 53 -7.24 -7.23 8.34
CA PHE A 53 -6.17 -7.42 7.35
C PHE A 53 -6.34 -8.73 6.57
N ASP A 54 -6.82 -9.79 7.20
CA ASP A 54 -7.14 -11.05 6.52
C ASP A 54 -8.29 -10.88 5.53
N SER A 55 -9.31 -10.09 5.87
CA SER A 55 -10.38 -9.75 4.92
C SER A 55 -9.84 -9.08 3.66
N ALA A 56 -8.86 -8.18 3.80
CA ALA A 56 -8.21 -7.56 2.65
C ALA A 56 -7.33 -8.55 1.85
N ARG A 57 -6.58 -9.43 2.52
CA ARG A 57 -5.76 -10.47 1.86
C ARG A 57 -6.60 -11.49 1.12
N ASN A 58 -7.78 -11.80 1.61
CA ASN A 58 -8.70 -12.81 1.07
C ASN A 58 -9.74 -12.21 0.11
N GLY A 59 -9.81 -10.88 -0.01
CA GLY A 59 -10.73 -10.19 -0.93
C GLY A 59 -12.18 -10.16 -0.47
N ASP A 60 -12.44 -10.20 0.84
CA ASP A 60 -13.77 -10.13 1.43
C ASP A 60 -14.33 -8.69 1.34
N ALA A 61 -14.82 -8.34 0.15
CA ALA A 61 -15.29 -7.00 -0.17
C ALA A 61 -16.53 -6.62 0.65
N GLU A 62 -17.44 -7.57 0.91
CA GLU A 62 -18.65 -7.35 1.70
C GLU A 62 -18.31 -6.95 3.14
N ARG A 63 -17.48 -7.76 3.80
CA ARG A 63 -17.04 -7.48 5.16
C ARG A 63 -16.27 -6.18 5.28
N LEU A 64 -15.37 -5.89 4.32
CA LEU A 64 -14.63 -4.63 4.31
C LEU A 64 -15.59 -3.44 4.15
N GLY A 65 -16.57 -3.51 3.25
CA GLY A 65 -17.58 -2.48 3.05
C GLY A 65 -18.39 -2.22 4.31
N ASP A 66 -18.86 -3.27 4.99
CA ASP A 66 -19.60 -3.16 6.26
C ASP A 66 -18.76 -2.48 7.36
N LEU A 67 -17.48 -2.85 7.48
CA LEU A 67 -16.59 -2.27 8.49
C LEU A 67 -16.29 -0.79 8.20
N LEU A 68 -16.03 -0.45 6.95
CA LEU A 68 -15.77 0.93 6.50
C LEU A 68 -17.00 1.81 6.70
N ALA A 69 -18.20 1.32 6.39
CA ALA A 69 -19.46 2.02 6.62
C ALA A 69 -19.74 2.28 8.12
N ARG A 70 -19.21 1.44 9.00
CA ARG A 70 -19.27 1.61 10.47
C ARG A 70 -18.14 2.48 11.03
N GLY A 71 -17.29 3.07 10.17
CA GLY A 71 -16.25 4.02 10.56
C GLY A 71 -14.87 3.42 10.75
N LEU A 72 -14.60 2.20 10.25
CA LEU A 72 -13.23 1.70 10.17
C LEU A 72 -12.41 2.63 9.26
N PRO A 73 -11.26 3.18 9.70
CA PRO A 73 -10.44 4.00 8.84
C PRO A 73 -9.84 3.17 7.68
N ALA A 74 -10.05 3.63 6.42
CA ALA A 74 -9.61 2.90 5.23
C ALA A 74 -8.08 2.75 5.12
N ASN A 75 -7.32 3.68 5.74
CA ASN A 75 -5.87 3.82 5.61
C ASN A 75 -5.08 3.26 6.80
N ILE A 76 -5.66 2.34 7.57
CA ILE A 76 -4.92 1.61 8.61
C ILE A 76 -3.84 0.75 7.97
N ARG A 77 -2.75 0.53 8.73
CA ARG A 77 -1.56 -0.18 8.26
C ARG A 77 -1.17 -1.26 9.25
N ASN A 78 -0.70 -2.38 8.73
CA ASN A 78 -0.13 -3.47 9.52
C ASN A 78 1.31 -3.16 9.97
N SER A 79 1.97 -4.14 10.61
CA SER A 79 3.35 -4.05 11.10
C SER A 79 4.40 -3.88 9.99
N ASN A 80 4.08 -4.22 8.75
CA ASN A 80 4.93 -4.03 7.56
C ASN A 80 4.66 -2.70 6.85
N GLY A 81 3.74 -1.89 7.40
CA GLY A 81 3.27 -0.68 6.79
C GLY A 81 2.30 -0.91 5.62
N ASP A 82 1.86 -2.14 5.34
CA ASP A 82 0.90 -2.40 4.28
C ASP A 82 -0.49 -1.92 4.70
N SER A 83 -1.14 -1.11 3.84
CA SER A 83 -2.55 -0.73 4.00
C SER A 83 -3.49 -1.85 3.55
N LEU A 84 -4.78 -1.75 3.91
CA LEU A 84 -5.80 -2.67 3.41
C LEU A 84 -5.83 -2.66 1.87
N LEU A 85 -5.71 -1.47 1.27
CA LEU A 85 -5.65 -1.29 -0.18
C LEU A 85 -4.44 -1.99 -0.80
N MET A 86 -3.26 -1.86 -0.18
CA MET A 86 -2.04 -2.56 -0.61
C MET A 86 -2.25 -4.07 -0.62
N LEU A 87 -2.82 -4.63 0.44
CA LEU A 87 -3.05 -6.08 0.56
C LEU A 87 -4.07 -6.57 -0.48
N ALA A 88 -5.24 -5.93 -0.57
CA ALA A 88 -6.27 -6.32 -1.52
C ALA A 88 -5.76 -6.24 -2.98
N SER A 89 -5.09 -5.15 -3.35
CA SER A 89 -4.56 -4.95 -4.71
C SER A 89 -3.43 -5.91 -5.05
N TYR A 90 -2.50 -6.16 -4.12
CA TYR A 90 -1.39 -7.09 -4.32
C TYR A 90 -1.84 -8.54 -4.51
N HIS A 91 -2.92 -8.94 -3.81
CA HIS A 91 -3.53 -10.26 -3.96
C HIS A 91 -4.50 -10.37 -5.14
N GLY A 92 -4.78 -9.26 -5.84
CA GLY A 92 -5.57 -9.25 -7.08
C GLY A 92 -7.07 -9.15 -6.89
N HIS A 93 -7.54 -8.77 -5.72
CA HIS A 93 -8.96 -8.69 -5.36
C HIS A 93 -9.58 -7.36 -5.81
N LEU A 94 -10.09 -7.32 -7.05
CA LEU A 94 -10.62 -6.11 -7.67
C LEU A 94 -11.79 -5.50 -6.89
N ASP A 95 -12.75 -6.31 -6.45
CA ASP A 95 -13.94 -5.81 -5.75
C ASP A 95 -13.58 -5.24 -4.37
N ALA A 96 -12.74 -5.92 -3.61
CA ALA A 96 -12.25 -5.43 -2.33
C ALA A 96 -11.43 -4.13 -2.50
N THR A 97 -10.59 -4.06 -3.55
CA THR A 97 -9.82 -2.86 -3.88
C THR A 97 -10.74 -1.70 -4.23
N ARG A 98 -11.77 -1.92 -5.04
CA ARG A 98 -12.77 -0.91 -5.40
C ARG A 98 -13.50 -0.37 -4.17
N VAL A 99 -14.00 -1.25 -3.32
CA VAL A 99 -14.67 -0.87 -2.06
C VAL A 99 -13.77 -0.01 -1.18
N LEU A 100 -12.51 -0.39 -1.03
CA LEU A 100 -11.54 0.40 -0.26
C LEU A 100 -11.30 1.78 -0.86
N LEU A 101 -11.16 1.89 -2.19
CA LEU A 101 -10.96 3.16 -2.89
C LEU A 101 -12.19 4.08 -2.76
N GLU A 102 -13.40 3.54 -2.92
CA GLU A 102 -14.67 4.26 -2.77
C GLU A 102 -14.88 4.79 -1.34
N HIS A 103 -14.27 4.15 -0.33
CA HIS A 103 -14.30 4.61 1.06
C HIS A 103 -13.05 5.41 1.48
N GLY A 104 -12.31 5.97 0.52
CA GLY A 104 -11.18 6.87 0.79
C GLY A 104 -9.85 6.16 1.07
N GLY A 105 -9.70 4.92 0.64
CA GLY A 105 -8.40 4.26 0.59
C GLY A 105 -7.42 5.03 -0.30
N ASP A 106 -6.27 5.41 0.25
CA ASP A 106 -5.26 6.20 -0.45
C ASP A 106 -4.39 5.32 -1.36
N PRO A 107 -4.49 5.45 -2.71
CA PRO A 107 -3.69 4.66 -3.64
C PRO A 107 -2.19 5.04 -3.65
N GLN A 108 -1.81 6.14 -2.98
CA GLN A 108 -0.42 6.58 -2.86
C GLN A 108 0.26 6.06 -1.60
N LEU A 109 -0.48 5.46 -0.69
CA LEU A 109 0.04 5.02 0.60
C LEU A 109 1.08 3.91 0.40
N ARG A 110 2.34 4.22 0.77
CA ARG A 110 3.48 3.30 0.62
C ARG A 110 3.63 2.44 1.86
N ASN A 111 4.03 1.19 1.69
CA ASN A 111 4.45 0.34 2.80
C ASN A 111 5.84 0.74 3.33
N ASP A 112 6.35 0.04 4.35
CA ASP A 112 7.65 0.36 4.97
C ASP A 112 8.85 0.09 4.04
N LYS A 113 8.65 -0.65 2.94
CA LYS A 113 9.63 -0.81 1.84
C LYS A 113 9.51 0.28 0.78
N GLY A 114 8.54 1.20 0.93
CA GLY A 114 8.29 2.29 0.01
C GLY A 114 7.52 1.90 -1.27
N HIS A 115 6.96 0.70 -1.33
CA HIS A 115 6.19 0.27 -2.49
C HIS A 115 4.78 0.87 -2.46
N THR A 116 4.26 1.27 -3.63
CA THR A 116 2.88 1.69 -3.85
C THR A 116 1.99 0.52 -4.29
N PRO A 117 0.65 0.58 -4.11
CA PRO A 117 -0.28 -0.39 -4.67
C PRO A 117 -0.12 -0.57 -6.20
N LEU A 118 0.11 0.53 -6.93
CA LEU A 118 0.30 0.51 -8.39
C LEU A 118 1.55 -0.29 -8.78
N ALA A 119 2.68 -0.06 -8.11
CA ALA A 119 3.91 -0.81 -8.36
C ALA A 119 3.73 -2.31 -8.05
N GLY A 120 2.98 -2.65 -6.99
CA GLY A 120 2.64 -4.03 -6.65
C GLY A 120 1.77 -4.70 -7.72
N ALA A 121 0.76 -4.02 -8.24
CA ALA A 121 -0.11 -4.52 -9.32
C ALA A 121 0.67 -4.74 -10.63
N ALA A 122 1.57 -3.80 -10.98
CA ALA A 122 2.44 -3.90 -12.14
C ALA A 122 3.41 -5.10 -12.03
N PHE A 123 4.04 -5.28 -10.88
CA PHE A 123 4.87 -6.45 -10.58
C PHE A 123 4.11 -7.77 -10.80
N LYS A 124 2.90 -7.87 -10.25
CA LYS A 124 2.04 -9.06 -10.37
C LYS A 124 1.55 -9.33 -11.79
N GLY A 125 1.56 -8.33 -12.66
CA GLY A 125 1.05 -8.45 -14.02
C GLY A 125 -0.49 -8.33 -14.10
N ASN A 126 -1.12 -7.68 -13.14
CA ASN A 126 -2.57 -7.52 -13.11
C ASN A 126 -2.99 -6.19 -13.76
N LEU A 127 -3.20 -6.21 -15.08
CA LEU A 127 -3.59 -5.02 -15.84
C LEU A 127 -4.93 -4.42 -15.37
N ALA A 128 -5.91 -5.26 -15.01
CA ALA A 128 -7.19 -4.77 -14.51
C ALA A 128 -7.03 -3.97 -13.20
N MET A 129 -6.16 -4.45 -12.31
CA MET A 129 -5.81 -3.75 -11.07
C MET A 129 -5.06 -2.44 -11.33
N VAL A 130 -4.11 -2.43 -12.28
CA VAL A 130 -3.40 -1.22 -12.70
C VAL A 130 -4.39 -0.16 -13.20
N ARG A 131 -5.36 -0.56 -14.04
CA ARG A 131 -6.43 0.34 -14.53
C ARG A 131 -7.24 0.90 -13.37
N LEU A 132 -7.75 0.04 -12.50
CA LEU A 132 -8.57 0.44 -11.35
C LEU A 132 -7.85 1.46 -10.46
N LEU A 133 -6.58 1.23 -10.14
CA LEU A 133 -5.79 2.13 -9.29
C LEU A 133 -5.57 3.50 -9.95
N LEU A 134 -5.26 3.55 -11.26
CA LEU A 134 -5.07 4.80 -12.00
C LEU A 134 -6.38 5.58 -12.15
N GLU A 135 -7.49 4.91 -12.41
CA GLU A 135 -8.84 5.51 -12.45
C GLU A 135 -9.21 6.19 -11.12
N HIS A 136 -8.65 5.72 -10.01
CA HIS A 136 -8.86 6.29 -8.67
C HIS A 136 -7.68 7.17 -8.20
N GLY A 137 -6.88 7.69 -9.14
CA GLY A 137 -5.89 8.71 -8.87
C GLY A 137 -4.55 8.20 -8.36
N ALA A 138 -4.20 6.93 -8.57
CA ALA A 138 -2.83 6.48 -8.33
C ALA A 138 -1.86 7.28 -9.22
N ASP A 139 -0.74 7.73 -8.64
CA ASP A 139 0.30 8.44 -9.36
C ASP A 139 1.08 7.46 -10.25
N VAL A 140 1.02 7.68 -11.57
CA VAL A 140 1.72 6.84 -12.56
C VAL A 140 3.24 6.87 -12.37
N GLU A 141 3.77 8.00 -11.87
CA GLU A 141 5.20 8.22 -11.56
C GLU A 141 5.57 7.93 -10.10
N GLY A 142 4.63 7.43 -9.31
CA GLY A 142 4.85 7.06 -7.91
C GLY A 142 6.00 6.07 -7.75
N ALA A 143 7.21 6.56 -7.38
CA ALA A 143 8.41 5.76 -7.26
C ALA A 143 8.70 5.34 -5.81
N SER A 144 9.30 4.15 -5.64
CA SER A 144 9.89 3.70 -4.37
C SER A 144 11.13 4.53 -3.98
N PRO A 145 11.65 4.43 -2.74
CA PRO A 145 12.85 5.17 -2.32
C PRO A 145 14.10 4.93 -3.18
N ASP A 146 14.17 3.76 -3.82
CA ASP A 146 15.23 3.44 -4.80
C ASP A 146 14.89 3.86 -6.24
N GLY A 147 13.87 4.72 -6.40
CA GLY A 147 13.50 5.34 -7.67
C GLY A 147 12.76 4.43 -8.64
N LYS A 148 12.32 3.23 -8.23
CA LYS A 148 11.59 2.33 -9.13
C LYS A 148 10.13 2.74 -9.25
N THR A 149 9.69 3.02 -10.49
CA THR A 149 8.31 3.30 -10.86
C THR A 149 7.52 2.02 -11.17
N ALA A 150 6.18 2.15 -11.29
CA ALA A 150 5.34 1.04 -11.76
C ALA A 150 5.75 0.56 -13.17
N LEU A 151 6.16 1.48 -14.05
CA LEU A 151 6.67 1.14 -15.39
C LEU A 151 7.93 0.28 -15.32
N MET A 152 8.88 0.62 -14.45
CA MET A 152 10.08 -0.20 -14.23
C MET A 152 9.72 -1.58 -13.70
N MET A 153 8.78 -1.68 -12.76
CA MET A 153 8.32 -2.97 -12.26
C MET A 153 7.70 -3.82 -13.37
N ALA A 154 6.84 -3.24 -14.21
CA ALA A 154 6.28 -3.94 -15.36
C ALA A 154 7.36 -4.40 -16.35
N ALA A 155 8.34 -3.54 -16.64
CA ALA A 155 9.44 -3.83 -17.56
C ALA A 155 10.32 -4.98 -17.06
N MET A 156 10.75 -4.94 -15.80
CA MET A 156 11.60 -5.96 -15.17
C MET A 156 10.96 -7.35 -15.15
N PHE A 157 9.62 -7.41 -15.05
CA PHE A 157 8.89 -8.68 -14.92
C PHE A 157 8.14 -9.08 -16.20
N ASN A 158 8.56 -8.54 -17.35
CA ASN A 158 8.07 -8.90 -18.70
C ASN A 158 6.55 -8.71 -18.88
N ARG A 159 5.98 -7.63 -18.34
CA ARG A 159 4.56 -7.31 -18.39
C ARG A 159 4.24 -6.34 -19.54
N THR A 160 4.33 -6.81 -20.79
CA THR A 160 4.26 -5.98 -22.00
C THR A 160 2.98 -5.14 -22.07
N GLU A 161 1.81 -5.72 -21.81
CA GLU A 161 0.52 -5.02 -21.84
C GLU A 161 0.45 -3.87 -20.80
N ILE A 162 1.06 -4.09 -19.63
CA ILE A 162 1.12 -3.06 -18.58
C ILE A 162 2.11 -1.97 -18.97
N VAL A 163 3.25 -2.31 -19.58
CA VAL A 163 4.20 -1.33 -20.11
C VAL A 163 3.53 -0.41 -21.12
N GLU A 164 2.83 -0.97 -22.13
CA GLU A 164 2.10 -0.18 -23.12
C GLU A 164 1.03 0.69 -22.47
N TYR A 165 0.28 0.13 -21.54
CA TYR A 165 -0.77 0.87 -20.86
C TYR A 165 -0.23 2.04 -20.02
N LEU A 166 0.81 1.80 -19.20
CA LEU A 166 1.41 2.83 -18.36
C LEU A 166 2.01 3.97 -19.18
N ILE A 167 2.71 3.66 -20.28
CA ILE A 167 3.21 4.69 -21.22
C ILE A 167 2.05 5.49 -21.81
N GLY A 168 0.96 4.83 -22.19
CA GLY A 168 -0.27 5.48 -22.66
C GLY A 168 -0.94 6.37 -21.61
N GLN A 169 -0.71 6.12 -20.32
CA GLN A 169 -1.18 6.94 -19.19
C GLN A 169 -0.17 8.04 -18.78
N GLY A 170 0.92 8.20 -19.53
CA GLY A 170 1.90 9.25 -19.32
C GLY A 170 3.10 8.86 -18.46
N ALA A 171 3.32 7.58 -18.20
CA ALA A 171 4.56 7.12 -17.55
C ALA A 171 5.78 7.49 -18.39
N ASP A 172 6.81 8.06 -17.74
CA ASP A 172 8.06 8.43 -18.41
C ASP A 172 8.94 7.20 -18.70
N PRO A 173 9.11 6.80 -19.97
CA PRO A 173 9.94 5.67 -20.34
C PRO A 173 11.44 5.92 -20.15
N HIS A 174 11.85 7.16 -19.87
CA HIS A 174 13.23 7.57 -19.59
C HIS A 174 13.51 7.77 -18.09
N ALA A 175 12.51 7.60 -17.23
CA ALA A 175 12.66 7.72 -15.77
C ALA A 175 13.87 6.85 -15.31
N ARG A 176 14.62 7.34 -14.32
CA ARG A 176 15.81 6.64 -13.83
C ARG A 176 15.63 6.20 -12.38
N ALA A 177 15.89 4.92 -12.13
CA ALA A 177 15.99 4.38 -10.77
C ALA A 177 17.23 4.95 -10.04
N GLY A 178 17.35 4.72 -8.75
CA GLY A 178 18.46 5.18 -7.93
C GLY A 178 19.85 4.68 -8.38
N ASN A 179 19.92 3.55 -9.09
CA ASN A 179 21.12 3.04 -9.75
C ASN A 179 21.34 3.61 -11.16
N GLY A 180 20.52 4.56 -11.60
CA GLY A 180 20.58 5.19 -12.91
C GLY A 180 19.90 4.43 -14.05
N ALA A 181 19.42 3.22 -13.82
CA ALA A 181 18.81 2.40 -14.87
C ALA A 181 17.45 2.94 -15.32
N THR A 182 17.22 2.97 -16.64
CA THR A 182 15.92 3.23 -17.27
C THR A 182 15.06 1.96 -17.26
N PRO A 183 13.73 2.03 -17.57
CA PRO A 183 12.89 0.85 -17.74
C PRO A 183 13.43 -0.14 -18.76
N LEU A 184 14.01 0.32 -19.88
CA LEU A 184 14.65 -0.53 -20.90
C LEU A 184 15.87 -1.26 -20.34
N GLU A 185 16.76 -0.55 -19.65
CA GLU A 185 17.96 -1.13 -19.03
C GLU A 185 17.58 -2.10 -17.91
N ALA A 186 16.55 -1.78 -17.12
CA ALA A 186 16.03 -2.65 -16.07
C ALA A 186 15.43 -3.96 -16.65
N ALA A 187 14.72 -3.91 -17.77
CA ALA A 187 14.23 -5.07 -18.50
C ALA A 187 15.40 -5.95 -18.99
N ALA A 188 16.44 -5.34 -19.57
CA ALA A 188 17.63 -6.04 -20.04
C ALA A 188 18.37 -6.74 -18.89
N MET A 189 18.55 -6.07 -17.75
CA MET A 189 19.20 -6.63 -16.55
C MET A 189 18.47 -7.86 -15.99
N MET A 190 17.14 -7.89 -16.13
CA MET A 190 16.30 -9.01 -15.67
C MET A 190 16.05 -10.08 -16.73
N GLY A 191 16.57 -9.91 -17.96
CA GLY A 191 16.33 -10.83 -19.07
C GLY A 191 14.87 -10.82 -19.57
N ALA A 192 14.15 -9.72 -19.39
CA ALA A 192 12.77 -9.54 -19.81
C ALA A 192 12.70 -9.20 -21.31
N ALA A 193 12.87 -10.20 -22.16
CA ALA A 193 13.10 -10.05 -23.59
C ALA A 193 11.96 -9.32 -24.33
N ASP A 194 10.69 -9.62 -24.00
CA ASP A 194 9.54 -9.06 -24.72
C ASP A 194 9.37 -7.59 -24.39
N THR A 195 9.51 -7.20 -23.12
CA THR A 195 9.45 -5.78 -22.71
C THR A 195 10.67 -5.02 -23.18
N GLN A 196 11.86 -5.63 -23.24
CA GLN A 196 13.06 -5.02 -23.81
C GLN A 196 12.83 -4.71 -25.29
N ALA A 197 12.33 -5.67 -26.08
CA ALA A 197 12.00 -5.47 -27.48
C ALA A 197 10.92 -4.41 -27.70
N LEU A 198 9.89 -4.42 -26.86
CA LEU A 198 8.82 -3.44 -26.88
C LEU A 198 9.34 -2.01 -26.59
N LEU A 199 10.07 -1.82 -25.49
CA LEU A 199 10.61 -0.52 -25.09
C LEU A 199 11.64 0.02 -26.11
N SER A 200 12.44 -0.84 -26.73
CA SER A 200 13.37 -0.42 -27.80
C SER A 200 12.66 0.14 -29.05
N ARG A 201 11.41 -0.30 -29.29
CA ARG A 201 10.59 0.22 -30.40
C ARG A 201 9.87 1.51 -30.01
N LEU A 202 9.35 1.58 -28.78
CA LEU A 202 8.57 2.75 -28.32
C LEU A 202 9.44 3.94 -27.95
N VAL A 203 10.68 3.66 -27.53
CA VAL A 203 11.64 4.66 -27.03
C VAL A 203 12.92 4.55 -27.85
N PRO A 204 12.96 5.10 -29.09
CA PRO A 204 14.17 5.09 -29.88
C PRO A 204 15.30 5.83 -29.14
N ALA A 205 16.52 5.30 -29.27
CA ALA A 205 17.70 5.88 -28.65
C ALA A 205 17.79 7.38 -29.01
N GLN A 206 17.90 8.22 -27.99
CA GLN A 206 18.20 9.63 -28.21
C GLN A 206 19.64 9.71 -28.74
N GLY A 207 19.78 10.09 -30.00
CA GLY A 207 21.06 10.28 -30.69
C GLY A 207 21.83 11.49 -30.15
#